data_458048aa1d25dc54e40052328254cd09
#
_entry.id   458048aa1d25dc54e40052328254cd09
#
_cell.length_a   1.000
_cell.length_b   1.000
_cell.length_c   1.000
_cell.angle_alpha   90.00
_cell.angle_beta   90.00
_cell.angle_gamma   90.00
#
_symmetry.space_group_name_H-M   'P 1'
#
loop_
_entity.id
_entity.type
_entity.pdbx_description
1 polymer ?
#
loop_
_entity_poly.entity_id
_entity_poly.type
_entity_poly.pdbx_seq_one_letter_code
_entity_poly.pdbx_strand_id
1 'polypeptide(L)'
;MGAPQIDAVEGMALRVLIIDGYTDEPAGLGVPPYIDVYPRYMAGAVWKHDPYAEVLYKTIDEVRQDPNGVGAISSSSDLSVLVAGVTVPGKYLGGAPATARDAVSLPRILSSKHTAICGPAVRFGFGRGGGSTTEIPRELRSLYEFLISGDPETVLYDLLSDGFHARADIDAVRPNENSINDFAARGAKIIEQHPCYPAGLICEVETFRGCPRSLCGGCSFCTEPLHGTPDFRSVSGITKEIAALYSAGALNFRLGRQPDLLIYGTKDQNEAPAPNPGAVRRLFQSVRKAAPALKVLHIDNINPATILNHPDAAEEALKAIVEYHTPGDVAAMGVESADPEVIRKNNLKIYPDGVIFAISMVNGIGSERGENGMPHLLPGINFVYGLPGETKRTYEANLELMKNVLEMGMMVRRINLRQVMIMPSTRMSSFGDHLVRKHRQLFLKHKAAMRSQVDEPMLKRVLPTWTVLRGLRTELAEGRITWARQLGSYPVLVGIQKTMAPGLVTDVVVVSHGPRSVGALPVPIKVNSMSLRELEAIPGIGSRRAATLIRHRPYRNADEIRAGLDDPSLLDAIIQLIEFT
;
A
#
# COMPACT_ATOMS: atom_id res chain seq x y z
N MET A 1 3.09 36.06 57.20
CA MET A 1 3.73 35.99 55.90
C MET A 1 2.97 34.95 55.16
N GLY A 2 2.04 35.38 54.28
CA GLY A 2 1.22 34.47 53.46
C GLY A 2 2.06 33.95 52.30
N ALA A 3 1.97 32.64 52.04
CA ALA A 3 2.50 32.02 50.84
C ALA A 3 1.71 32.53 49.61
N PRO A 4 2.36 32.78 48.48
CA PRO A 4 1.65 33.14 47.27
C PRO A 4 0.85 31.94 46.78
N GLN A 5 -0.46 32.08 46.66
CA GLN A 5 -1.31 31.23 45.88
C GLN A 5 -0.86 31.37 44.40
N ILE A 6 -0.33 30.31 43.86
CA ILE A 6 -0.16 30.19 42.40
C ILE A 6 -1.56 29.87 41.87
N ASP A 7 -2.23 30.88 41.33
CA ASP A 7 -3.43 30.68 40.52
C ASP A 7 -3.06 29.80 39.34
N ALA A 8 -3.45 28.52 39.40
CA ALA A 8 -3.45 27.64 38.25
C ALA A 8 -4.47 28.24 37.26
N VAL A 9 -3.98 28.93 36.25
CA VAL A 9 -4.77 29.21 35.06
C VAL A 9 -5.14 27.85 34.49
N GLU A 10 -6.40 27.46 34.65
CA GLU A 10 -6.99 26.35 33.88
C GLU A 10 -6.94 26.74 32.39
N GLY A 11 -5.78 26.59 31.77
CA GLY A 11 -5.64 26.63 30.33
C GLY A 11 -6.32 25.37 29.77
N MET A 12 -7.37 25.53 29.00
CA MET A 12 -7.96 24.40 28.28
C MET A 12 -6.85 23.70 27.51
N ALA A 13 -6.76 22.37 27.66
CA ALA A 13 -5.77 21.56 26.96
C ALA A 13 -5.86 21.79 25.43
N LEU A 14 -4.71 21.92 24.79
CA LEU A 14 -4.62 22.07 23.33
C LEU A 14 -5.43 20.95 22.61
N ARG A 15 -6.29 21.34 21.69
CA ARG A 15 -7.16 20.41 20.97
C ARG A 15 -6.93 20.49 19.46
N VAL A 16 -6.50 19.38 18.85
CA VAL A 16 -6.14 19.31 17.43
C VAL A 16 -6.94 18.23 16.72
N LEU A 17 -7.62 18.59 15.62
CA LEU A 17 -8.30 17.67 14.74
C LEU A 17 -7.43 17.39 13.51
N ILE A 18 -7.01 16.14 13.33
CA ILE A 18 -6.31 15.65 12.13
C ILE A 18 -7.31 14.93 11.25
N ILE A 19 -7.49 15.42 10.03
CA ILE A 19 -8.33 14.80 9.00
C ILE A 19 -7.40 14.11 7.99
N ASP A 20 -7.44 12.78 7.99
CA ASP A 20 -6.66 11.96 7.07
C ASP A 20 -7.37 11.85 5.72
N GLY A 21 -6.84 12.55 4.72
CA GLY A 21 -7.30 12.50 3.34
C GLY A 21 -6.72 11.33 2.55
N TYR A 22 -6.00 10.42 3.19
CA TYR A 22 -5.25 9.29 2.62
C TYR A 22 -4.15 9.75 1.66
N THR A 23 -2.94 9.69 2.13
CA THR A 23 -1.76 10.11 1.35
C THR A 23 -1.35 9.08 0.32
N ASP A 24 -2.22 8.80 -0.65
CA ASP A 24 -1.90 7.93 -1.80
C ASP A 24 -0.94 8.66 -2.76
N GLU A 25 0.33 8.37 -2.61
CA GLU A 25 1.41 8.84 -3.47
C GLU A 25 2.22 7.66 -4.00
N PRO A 26 3.15 7.85 -4.98
CA PRO A 26 3.87 6.75 -5.60
C PRO A 26 4.57 5.77 -4.66
N ALA A 27 5.05 6.26 -3.50
CA ALA A 27 5.77 5.46 -2.51
C ALA A 27 4.97 5.14 -1.24
N GLY A 28 3.72 5.62 -1.11
CA GLY A 28 2.88 5.42 0.07
C GLY A 28 1.55 4.74 -0.23
N LEU A 29 0.95 4.12 0.77
CA LEU A 29 -0.39 3.57 0.75
C LEU A 29 -1.15 4.11 1.97
N GLY A 30 -1.86 5.22 1.78
CA GLY A 30 -2.62 5.85 2.86
C GLY A 30 -4.08 5.41 2.94
N VAL A 31 -4.56 4.67 1.94
CA VAL A 31 -5.98 4.26 1.85
C VAL A 31 -6.24 3.03 2.73
N PRO A 32 -7.34 2.99 3.50
CA PRO A 32 -7.65 1.82 4.32
C PRO A 32 -7.57 0.48 3.54
N PRO A 33 -7.01 -0.56 4.15
CA PRO A 33 -6.72 -0.74 5.57
C PRO A 33 -5.36 -0.17 6.06
N TYR A 34 -4.79 0.81 5.39
CA TYR A 34 -3.51 1.40 5.77
C TYR A 34 -3.70 2.71 6.53
N ILE A 35 -2.77 3.01 7.47
CA ILE A 35 -2.52 4.35 7.98
C ILE A 35 -1.10 4.76 7.61
N ASP A 36 -0.98 5.92 6.96
CA ASP A 36 0.31 6.49 6.57
C ASP A 36 1.05 7.12 7.77
N VAL A 37 2.26 7.53 7.53
CA VAL A 37 3.14 8.18 8.51
C VAL A 37 2.67 9.58 8.87
N TYR A 38 2.12 10.35 7.93
CA TYR A 38 1.78 11.77 8.12
C TYR A 38 0.85 12.03 9.31
N PRO A 39 -0.33 11.42 9.42
CA PRO A 39 -1.21 11.69 10.57
C PRO A 39 -0.57 11.26 11.88
N ARG A 40 0.22 10.17 11.88
CA ARG A 40 0.90 9.67 13.08
C ARG A 40 2.03 10.59 13.53
N TYR A 41 2.88 11.04 12.60
CA TYR A 41 4.01 11.93 12.95
C TYR A 41 3.52 13.30 13.41
N MET A 42 2.46 13.81 12.78
CA MET A 42 1.82 15.06 13.21
C MET A 42 1.21 14.94 14.61
N ALA A 43 0.50 13.86 14.91
CA ALA A 43 0.01 13.61 16.27
C ALA A 43 1.15 13.54 17.28
N GLY A 44 2.25 12.91 16.90
CA GLY A 44 3.46 12.86 17.72
C GLY A 44 4.11 14.23 17.94
N ALA A 45 4.08 15.12 16.94
CA ALA A 45 4.54 16.51 17.08
C ALA A 45 3.68 17.28 18.08
N VAL A 46 2.34 17.12 18.01
CA VAL A 46 1.42 17.71 19.00
C VAL A 46 1.73 17.18 20.40
N TRP A 47 1.82 15.86 20.61
CA TRP A 47 2.10 15.28 21.93
C TRP A 47 3.53 15.48 22.42
N LYS A 48 4.45 15.87 21.56
CA LYS A 48 5.77 16.33 21.99
C LYS A 48 5.72 17.77 22.53
N HIS A 49 4.92 18.62 21.89
CA HIS A 49 4.71 20.01 22.35
C HIS A 49 3.91 20.04 23.64
N ASP A 50 2.74 19.38 23.66
CA ASP A 50 1.88 19.25 24.83
C ASP A 50 1.46 17.77 25.03
N PRO A 51 2.04 17.05 26.01
CA PRO A 51 1.70 15.66 26.29
C PRO A 51 0.25 15.43 26.71
N TYR A 52 -0.46 16.49 27.14
CA TYR A 52 -1.87 16.46 27.57
C TYR A 52 -2.84 16.90 26.46
N ALA A 53 -2.35 17.30 25.30
CA ALA A 53 -3.19 17.70 24.18
C ALA A 53 -4.18 16.61 23.79
N GLU A 54 -5.41 17.02 23.48
CA GLU A 54 -6.41 16.16 22.86
C GLU A 54 -6.21 16.14 21.35
N VAL A 55 -5.74 15.02 20.81
CA VAL A 55 -5.59 14.83 19.37
C VAL A 55 -6.70 13.91 18.87
N LEU A 56 -7.53 14.45 18.00
CA LEU A 56 -8.66 13.77 17.38
C LEU A 56 -8.31 13.40 15.94
N TYR A 57 -8.66 12.19 15.54
CA TYR A 57 -8.41 11.67 14.19
C TYR A 57 -9.73 11.35 13.50
N LYS A 58 -9.87 11.82 12.26
CA LYS A 58 -10.99 11.48 11.37
C LYS A 58 -10.47 11.20 9.98
N THR A 59 -11.02 10.20 9.34
CA THR A 59 -10.77 9.95 7.92
C THR A 59 -11.65 10.86 7.06
N ILE A 60 -11.22 11.14 5.85
CA ILE A 60 -12.02 11.91 4.89
C ILE A 60 -13.37 11.25 4.57
N ASP A 61 -13.45 9.91 4.67
CA ASP A 61 -14.71 9.20 4.48
C ASP A 61 -15.67 9.39 5.66
N GLU A 62 -15.18 9.45 6.90
CA GLU A 62 -16.00 9.84 8.06
C GLU A 62 -16.52 11.27 7.92
N VAL A 63 -15.69 12.19 7.42
CA VAL A 63 -16.12 13.58 7.13
C VAL A 63 -17.26 13.60 6.10
N ARG A 64 -17.15 12.81 5.05
CA ARG A 64 -18.21 12.70 4.01
C ARG A 64 -19.50 12.09 4.54
N GLN A 65 -19.39 11.15 5.50
CA GLN A 65 -20.54 10.49 6.12
C GLN A 65 -21.24 11.38 7.15
N ASP A 66 -20.49 12.11 7.98
CA ASP A 66 -21.00 12.98 9.03
C ASP A 66 -20.28 14.34 9.05
N PRO A 67 -20.54 15.23 8.09
CA PRO A 67 -19.94 16.55 8.05
C PRO A 67 -20.32 17.43 9.24
N ASN A 68 -21.52 17.27 9.79
CA ASN A 68 -21.99 18.07 10.92
C ASN A 68 -21.29 17.67 12.24
N GLY A 69 -21.14 16.38 12.49
CA GLY A 69 -20.40 15.88 13.65
C GLY A 69 -18.94 16.31 13.62
N VAL A 70 -18.29 16.25 12.44
CA VAL A 70 -16.92 16.72 12.28
C VAL A 70 -16.84 18.25 12.44
N GLY A 71 -17.81 19.02 11.94
CA GLY A 71 -17.92 20.45 12.16
C GLY A 71 -18.02 20.82 13.63
N ALA A 72 -18.82 20.08 14.41
CA ALA A 72 -18.92 20.27 15.87
C ALA A 72 -17.59 19.97 16.60
N ILE A 73 -16.86 18.93 16.18
CA ILE A 73 -15.51 18.65 16.70
C ILE A 73 -14.57 19.80 16.35
N SER A 74 -14.57 20.27 15.09
CA SER A 74 -13.72 21.37 14.64
C SER A 74 -13.98 22.65 15.43
N SER A 75 -15.25 23.01 15.73
CA SER A 75 -15.60 24.23 16.45
C SER A 75 -15.04 24.30 17.87
N SER A 76 -14.73 23.16 18.46
CA SER A 76 -14.10 23.04 19.77
C SER A 76 -12.59 22.78 19.72
N SER A 77 -12.01 22.78 18.52
CA SER A 77 -10.57 22.54 18.31
C SER A 77 -9.80 23.86 18.12
N ASP A 78 -8.56 23.89 18.58
CA ASP A 78 -7.66 25.02 18.34
C ASP A 78 -7.16 24.97 16.90
N LEU A 79 -6.90 23.77 16.36
CA LEU A 79 -6.45 23.55 14.99
C LEU A 79 -7.21 22.39 14.32
N SER A 80 -7.64 22.60 13.09
CA SER A 80 -8.05 21.50 12.19
C SER A 80 -7.10 21.43 11.00
N VAL A 81 -6.56 20.23 10.72
CA VAL A 81 -5.62 20.04 9.62
C VAL A 81 -6.04 18.91 8.70
N LEU A 82 -6.09 19.19 7.38
CA LEU A 82 -6.29 18.19 6.34
C LEU A 82 -4.94 17.69 5.84
N VAL A 83 -4.71 16.39 5.93
CA VAL A 83 -3.57 15.70 5.27
C VAL A 83 -4.02 15.22 3.90
N ALA A 84 -3.47 15.77 2.81
CA ALA A 84 -3.89 15.47 1.45
C ALA A 84 -2.76 14.85 0.63
N GLY A 85 -3.01 13.66 0.08
CA GLY A 85 -2.11 12.98 -0.86
C GLY A 85 -2.34 13.38 -2.31
N VAL A 86 -1.41 13.01 -3.17
CA VAL A 86 -1.61 13.05 -4.62
C VAL A 86 -2.53 11.89 -4.99
N THR A 87 -3.73 12.18 -5.47
CA THR A 87 -4.72 11.15 -5.80
C THR A 87 -4.21 10.26 -6.93
N VAL A 88 -4.02 8.98 -6.65
CA VAL A 88 -3.69 7.98 -7.66
C VAL A 88 -4.97 7.27 -8.11
N PRO A 89 -5.25 7.19 -9.42
CA PRO A 89 -6.44 6.51 -9.92
C PRO A 89 -6.42 5.02 -9.56
N GLY A 90 -7.39 4.58 -8.78
CA GLY A 90 -7.56 3.19 -8.37
C GLY A 90 -9.00 2.89 -7.95
N LYS A 91 -9.31 1.61 -7.81
CA LYS A 91 -10.52 1.18 -7.11
C LYS A 91 -10.10 0.74 -5.71
N TYR A 92 -10.53 1.49 -4.73
CA TYR A 92 -10.33 1.19 -3.32
C TYR A 92 -11.63 0.59 -2.77
N LEU A 93 -11.55 -0.48 -2.02
CA LEU A 93 -12.72 -1.08 -1.37
C LEU A 93 -13.01 -0.44 -0.01
N GLY A 94 -11.98 0.07 0.64
CA GLY A 94 -12.07 0.54 2.02
C GLY A 94 -12.07 2.05 2.20
N GLY A 95 -12.01 2.83 1.11
CA GLY A 95 -11.98 4.28 1.24
C GLY A 95 -11.71 5.00 -0.08
N ALA A 96 -11.91 6.31 -0.12
CA ALA A 96 -11.63 7.14 -1.29
C ALA A 96 -10.76 8.35 -0.89
N PRO A 97 -9.54 8.51 -1.47
CA PRO A 97 -8.66 9.63 -1.16
C PRO A 97 -9.33 10.99 -1.33
N ALA A 98 -8.89 11.96 -0.52
CA ALA A 98 -9.33 13.33 -0.65
C ALA A 98 -8.97 13.89 -2.03
N THR A 99 -9.94 14.54 -2.64
CA THR A 99 -9.80 15.18 -3.96
C THR A 99 -9.57 16.68 -3.79
N ALA A 100 -9.17 17.37 -4.86
CA ALA A 100 -9.13 18.82 -4.88
C ALA A 100 -10.49 19.45 -4.50
N ARG A 101 -11.62 18.80 -4.89
CA ARG A 101 -12.96 19.26 -4.51
C ARG A 101 -13.20 19.15 -3.01
N ASP A 102 -12.79 18.05 -2.38
CA ASP A 102 -12.89 17.88 -0.93
C ASP A 102 -12.07 18.95 -0.21
N ALA A 103 -10.82 19.18 -0.64
CA ALA A 103 -9.94 20.22 -0.07
C ALA A 103 -10.55 21.63 -0.17
N VAL A 104 -11.24 21.96 -1.25
CA VAL A 104 -11.92 23.27 -1.43
C VAL A 104 -13.22 23.35 -0.63
N SER A 105 -13.95 22.24 -0.43
CA SER A 105 -15.26 22.27 0.24
C SER A 105 -15.16 22.13 1.76
N LEU A 106 -14.15 21.44 2.26
CA LEU A 106 -13.96 21.13 3.68
C LEU A 106 -13.92 22.38 4.60
N PRO A 107 -13.26 23.50 4.24
CA PRO A 107 -13.24 24.70 5.07
C PRO A 107 -14.61 25.29 5.40
N ARG A 108 -15.65 24.94 4.64
CA ARG A 108 -17.03 25.39 4.91
C ARG A 108 -17.64 24.81 6.18
N ILE A 109 -17.10 23.68 6.63
CA ILE A 109 -17.55 22.98 7.85
C ILE A 109 -16.54 23.11 8.98
N LEU A 110 -15.29 23.49 8.69
CA LEU A 110 -14.27 23.71 9.71
C LEU A 110 -14.45 25.11 10.33
N SER A 111 -14.46 25.17 11.66
CA SER A 111 -14.63 26.40 12.44
C SER A 111 -13.68 26.45 13.64
N SER A 112 -12.58 25.70 13.61
CA SER A 112 -11.47 25.80 14.57
C SER A 112 -10.80 27.17 14.55
N LYS A 113 -10.05 27.52 15.58
CA LYS A 113 -9.32 28.80 15.64
C LYS A 113 -8.34 28.95 14.47
N HIS A 114 -7.68 27.86 14.11
CA HIS A 114 -6.72 27.77 13.01
C HIS A 114 -7.07 26.63 12.07
N THR A 115 -6.77 26.81 10.78
CA THR A 115 -6.97 25.77 9.75
C THR A 115 -5.72 25.59 8.92
N ALA A 116 -5.35 24.32 8.66
CA ALA A 116 -4.21 23.98 7.84
C ALA A 116 -4.54 22.89 6.82
N ILE A 117 -3.81 22.88 5.71
CA ILE A 117 -3.74 21.76 4.76
C ILE A 117 -2.27 21.44 4.53
N CYS A 118 -1.94 20.16 4.49
CA CYS A 118 -0.57 19.67 4.34
C CYS A 118 -0.51 18.40 3.51
N GLY A 119 0.70 17.88 3.35
CA GLY A 119 0.99 16.63 2.67
C GLY A 119 1.33 16.79 1.18
N PRO A 120 1.56 15.68 0.47
CA PRO A 120 2.07 15.70 -0.90
C PRO A 120 1.26 16.54 -1.89
N ALA A 121 -0.06 16.64 -1.71
CA ALA A 121 -0.92 17.43 -2.61
C ALA A 121 -0.64 18.94 -2.53
N VAL A 122 -0.20 19.46 -1.39
CA VAL A 122 0.16 20.88 -1.24
C VAL A 122 1.49 21.17 -1.95
N ARG A 123 2.41 20.23 -1.94
CA ARG A 123 3.72 20.35 -2.57
C ARG A 123 3.69 20.08 -4.08
N PHE A 124 2.97 19.04 -4.49
CA PHE A 124 3.01 18.52 -5.87
C PHE A 124 1.71 18.69 -6.64
N GLY A 125 0.64 19.16 -6.00
CA GLY A 125 -0.70 19.31 -6.58
C GLY A 125 -1.53 18.03 -6.52
N PHE A 126 -2.84 18.19 -6.75
CA PHE A 126 -3.77 17.08 -6.87
C PHE A 126 -3.71 16.47 -8.27
N GLY A 127 -3.62 15.15 -8.34
CA GLY A 127 -3.65 14.40 -9.58
C GLY A 127 -5.08 14.19 -10.09
N ARG A 128 -5.20 13.97 -11.41
CA ARG A 128 -6.46 13.57 -12.05
C ARG A 128 -6.35 12.17 -12.62
N GLY A 129 -7.47 11.44 -12.62
CA GLY A 129 -7.54 10.10 -13.18
C GLY A 129 -7.14 10.06 -14.65
N GLY A 130 -6.30 9.06 -15.01
CA GLY A 130 -5.86 8.84 -16.39
C GLY A 130 -4.55 9.51 -16.77
N GLY A 131 -3.79 10.02 -15.81
CA GLY A 131 -2.52 10.71 -16.01
C GLY A 131 -2.72 12.12 -16.59
N SER A 132 -2.15 13.12 -15.93
CA SER A 132 -2.21 14.53 -16.35
C SER A 132 -1.24 15.35 -15.51
N THR A 133 -1.12 16.61 -15.81
CA THR A 133 -0.46 17.58 -14.93
C THR A 133 -1.27 17.74 -13.65
N THR A 134 -0.58 17.70 -12.51
CA THR A 134 -1.18 17.97 -11.20
C THR A 134 -1.44 19.46 -11.04
N GLU A 135 -2.46 19.81 -10.28
CA GLU A 135 -2.85 21.20 -10.05
C GLU A 135 -3.11 21.48 -8.57
N ILE A 136 -2.65 22.61 -8.08
CA ILE A 136 -3.01 23.13 -6.76
C ILE A 136 -4.13 24.15 -6.98
N PRO A 137 -5.35 23.92 -6.47
CA PRO A 137 -6.44 24.89 -6.59
C PRO A 137 -6.04 26.25 -5.99
N ARG A 138 -6.23 27.32 -6.75
CA ARG A 138 -5.82 28.67 -6.31
C ARG A 138 -6.57 29.14 -5.07
N GLU A 139 -7.78 28.64 -4.91
CA GLU A 139 -8.67 28.95 -3.79
C GLU A 139 -8.13 28.49 -2.44
N LEU A 140 -7.28 27.47 -2.41
CA LEU A 140 -6.73 26.93 -1.13
C LEU A 140 -6.04 28.01 -0.30
N ARG A 141 -5.37 28.97 -0.97
CA ARG A 141 -4.66 30.07 -0.29
C ARG A 141 -5.56 31.01 0.49
N SER A 142 -6.83 31.11 0.12
CA SER A 142 -7.83 31.94 0.81
C SER A 142 -8.71 31.12 1.75
N LEU A 143 -8.65 29.80 1.69
CA LEU A 143 -9.52 28.90 2.44
C LEU A 143 -8.83 28.31 3.69
N TYR A 144 -7.53 28.19 3.67
CA TYR A 144 -6.74 27.69 4.79
C TYR A 144 -5.76 28.76 5.25
N GLU A 145 -5.59 28.88 6.55
CA GLU A 145 -4.62 29.80 7.12
C GLU A 145 -3.18 29.34 6.82
N PHE A 146 -2.91 28.02 6.94
CA PHE A 146 -1.60 27.47 6.68
C PHE A 146 -1.64 26.44 5.54
N LEU A 147 -0.88 26.69 4.47
CA LEU A 147 -0.61 25.73 3.39
C LEU A 147 0.79 25.17 3.59
N ILE A 148 0.90 24.03 4.26
CA ILE A 148 2.16 23.43 4.64
C ILE A 148 2.70 22.60 3.48
N SER A 149 3.74 23.09 2.80
CA SER A 149 4.45 22.42 1.70
C SER A 149 5.71 21.70 2.15
N GLY A 150 6.23 22.01 3.34
CA GLY A 150 7.33 21.33 4.00
C GLY A 150 6.92 19.98 4.62
N ASP A 151 7.73 19.50 5.55
CA ASP A 151 7.42 18.27 6.32
C ASP A 151 6.40 18.61 7.43
N PRO A 152 5.17 18.07 7.35
CA PRO A 152 4.06 18.54 8.17
C PRO A 152 4.29 18.44 9.68
N GLU A 153 4.97 17.40 10.13
CA GLU A 153 5.26 17.19 11.55
C GLU A 153 6.26 18.24 12.10
N THR A 154 7.22 18.64 11.28
CA THR A 154 8.22 19.67 11.62
C THR A 154 7.55 21.03 11.69
N VAL A 155 6.84 21.40 10.62
CA VAL A 155 6.12 22.68 10.55
C VAL A 155 5.07 22.80 11.63
N LEU A 156 4.31 21.72 11.91
CA LEU A 156 3.30 21.73 12.96
C LEU A 156 3.92 21.93 14.36
N TYR A 157 5.04 21.26 14.64
CA TYR A 157 5.74 21.45 15.90
C TYR A 157 6.21 22.89 16.09
N ASP A 158 6.72 23.52 15.03
CA ASP A 158 7.18 24.92 15.04
C ASP A 158 5.99 25.89 15.19
N LEU A 159 4.88 25.68 14.48
CA LEU A 159 3.64 26.47 14.61
C LEU A 159 3.11 26.44 16.05
N LEU A 160 3.05 25.26 16.66
CA LEU A 160 2.62 25.10 18.04
C LEU A 160 3.57 25.82 19.02
N SER A 161 4.88 25.70 18.79
CA SER A 161 5.91 26.29 19.63
C SER A 161 5.92 27.83 19.56
N ASP A 162 5.54 28.40 18.41
CA ASP A 162 5.43 29.85 18.16
C ASP A 162 4.02 30.40 18.47
N GLY A 163 3.10 29.57 18.99
CA GLY A 163 1.72 29.98 19.32
C GLY A 163 0.89 30.41 18.10
N PHE A 164 1.11 29.77 16.96
CA PHE A 164 0.48 30.05 15.65
C PHE A 164 0.77 31.45 15.10
N HIS A 165 1.87 32.08 15.51
CA HIS A 165 2.32 33.32 14.89
C HIS A 165 2.93 33.03 13.50
N ALA A 166 2.83 34.01 12.60
CA ALA A 166 3.23 33.86 11.18
C ALA A 166 4.75 33.74 10.95
N ARG A 167 5.55 33.35 11.94
CA ARG A 167 7.00 33.19 11.87
C ARG A 167 7.45 31.79 11.49
N ALA A 168 6.56 30.78 11.62
CA ALA A 168 6.91 29.41 11.26
C ALA A 168 7.08 29.30 9.74
N ASP A 169 8.16 28.66 9.31
CA ASP A 169 8.43 28.38 7.91
C ASP A 169 7.57 27.22 7.44
N ILE A 170 6.51 27.51 6.67
CA ILE A 170 5.58 26.51 6.13
C ILE A 170 6.24 25.57 5.11
N ASP A 171 7.42 25.90 4.60
CA ASP A 171 8.22 25.12 3.65
C ASP A 171 9.35 24.34 4.35
N ALA A 172 9.45 24.43 5.69
CA ALA A 172 10.49 23.78 6.47
C ALA A 172 10.51 22.27 6.25
N VAL A 173 11.68 21.74 5.96
CA VAL A 173 11.94 20.30 5.84
C VAL A 173 12.74 19.81 7.03
N ARG A 174 12.55 18.56 7.41
CA ARG A 174 13.33 17.96 8.50
C ARG A 174 14.84 17.94 8.14
N PRO A 175 15.70 18.19 9.11
CA PRO A 175 17.15 18.29 8.87
C PRO A 175 17.78 16.94 8.51
N ASN A 176 17.19 15.85 8.97
CA ASN A 176 17.56 14.46 8.65
C ASN A 176 16.44 13.51 9.05
N GLU A 177 16.50 12.27 8.53
CA GLU A 177 15.46 11.29 8.75
C GLU A 177 15.34 10.79 10.21
N ASN A 178 16.37 10.91 11.02
CA ASN A 178 16.27 10.54 12.44
C ASN A 178 15.51 11.56 13.30
N SER A 179 15.30 12.78 12.80
CA SER A 179 14.57 13.83 13.53
C SER A 179 13.12 13.47 13.81
N ILE A 180 12.50 12.59 13.01
CA ILE A 180 11.13 12.11 13.21
C ILE A 180 10.99 11.01 14.26
N ASN A 181 12.07 10.40 14.73
CA ASN A 181 12.00 9.20 15.58
C ASN A 181 11.18 9.42 16.87
N ASP A 182 11.27 10.62 17.47
CA ASP A 182 10.49 10.96 18.66
C ASP A 182 9.00 11.20 18.33
N PHE A 183 8.72 11.91 17.23
CA PHE A 183 7.35 12.09 16.73
C PHE A 183 6.69 10.75 16.38
N ALA A 184 7.40 9.89 15.65
CA ALA A 184 6.90 8.60 15.23
C ALA A 184 6.50 7.70 16.41
N ALA A 185 7.32 7.67 17.47
CA ALA A 185 7.03 6.88 18.65
C ALA A 185 5.85 7.47 19.47
N ARG A 186 5.82 8.80 19.66
CA ARG A 186 4.73 9.46 20.41
C ARG A 186 3.40 9.39 19.70
N GLY A 187 3.41 9.49 18.36
CA GLY A 187 2.22 9.47 17.52
C GLY A 187 1.57 8.09 17.36
N ALA A 188 2.20 7.03 17.87
CA ALA A 188 1.74 5.66 17.66
C ALA A 188 0.30 5.42 18.13
N LYS A 189 -0.10 5.96 19.28
CA LYS A 189 -1.43 5.72 19.86
C LYS A 189 -2.61 6.26 19.04
N ILE A 190 -2.39 7.17 18.06
CA ILE A 190 -3.47 7.71 17.24
C ILE A 190 -4.16 6.63 16.41
N ILE A 191 -3.47 5.51 16.15
CA ILE A 191 -4.01 4.37 15.38
C ILE A 191 -5.29 3.78 16.02
N GLU A 192 -5.46 3.93 17.34
CA GLU A 192 -6.64 3.46 18.07
C GLU A 192 -7.93 4.11 17.59
N GLN A 193 -7.85 5.28 16.97
CA GLN A 193 -8.99 6.02 16.41
C GLN A 193 -9.30 5.66 14.95
N HIS A 194 -8.45 4.85 14.30
CA HIS A 194 -8.65 4.48 12.90
C HIS A 194 -9.78 3.45 12.74
N PRO A 195 -10.70 3.59 11.75
CA PRO A 195 -11.84 2.67 11.55
C PRO A 195 -11.47 1.19 11.38
N CYS A 196 -10.26 0.89 10.89
CA CYS A 196 -9.77 -0.49 10.72
C CYS A 196 -9.02 -1.06 11.93
N TYR A 197 -8.86 -0.28 13.00
CA TYR A 197 -8.20 -0.73 14.23
C TYR A 197 -9.07 -1.74 15.00
N PRO A 198 -8.47 -2.71 15.70
CA PRO A 198 -7.04 -3.06 15.72
C PRO A 198 -6.66 -4.08 14.65
N ALA A 199 -7.54 -5.02 14.33
CA ALA A 199 -7.18 -6.26 13.64
C ALA A 199 -6.96 -6.12 12.12
N GLY A 200 -7.52 -5.05 11.53
CA GLY A 200 -7.49 -4.85 10.08
C GLY A 200 -6.59 -3.72 9.62
N LEU A 201 -5.83 -3.08 10.53
CA LEU A 201 -5.01 -1.92 10.20
C LEU A 201 -3.56 -2.33 9.91
N ILE A 202 -2.99 -1.83 8.82
CA ILE A 202 -1.58 -1.94 8.48
C ILE A 202 -0.92 -0.57 8.67
N CYS A 203 0.12 -0.50 9.51
CA CYS A 203 0.87 0.70 9.75
C CYS A 203 2.05 0.80 8.77
N GLU A 204 2.07 1.85 7.96
CA GLU A 204 3.21 2.18 7.11
C GLU A 204 4.35 2.74 7.97
N VAL A 205 5.57 2.29 7.76
CA VAL A 205 6.76 2.76 8.49
C VAL A 205 7.79 3.22 7.48
N GLU A 206 8.18 4.47 7.58
CA GLU A 206 9.20 5.06 6.72
C GLU A 206 10.59 4.59 7.17
N THR A 207 11.41 4.15 6.22
CA THR A 207 12.77 3.66 6.49
C THR A 207 13.85 4.67 6.09
N PHE A 208 13.65 5.38 4.98
CA PHE A 208 14.50 6.47 4.53
C PHE A 208 13.83 7.26 3.39
N ARG A 209 14.34 8.45 3.12
CA ARG A 209 14.00 9.29 1.96
C ARG A 209 15.22 9.52 1.08
N GLY A 210 14.97 9.97 -0.13
CA GLY A 210 15.98 10.29 -1.10
C GLY A 210 16.38 9.12 -1.98
N CYS A 211 16.96 9.44 -3.13
CA CYS A 211 17.29 8.46 -4.16
C CYS A 211 18.75 8.66 -4.60
N PRO A 212 19.57 7.58 -4.69
CA PRO A 212 20.94 7.69 -5.18
C PRO A 212 21.03 8.36 -6.55
N ARG A 213 19.97 8.17 -7.36
CA ARG A 213 19.89 8.76 -8.70
C ARG A 213 19.68 10.27 -8.73
N SER A 214 19.53 10.94 -7.57
CA SER A 214 19.60 12.39 -7.48
C SER A 214 20.92 12.92 -8.04
N LEU A 215 22.01 12.13 -7.94
CA LEU A 215 23.34 12.46 -8.46
C LEU A 215 23.40 12.49 -9.99
N CYS A 216 22.51 11.78 -10.70
CA CYS A 216 22.44 11.75 -12.16
C CYS A 216 21.11 12.31 -12.72
N GLY A 217 20.39 13.11 -11.92
CA GLY A 217 19.13 13.77 -12.31
C GLY A 217 17.87 12.89 -12.25
N GLY A 218 17.94 11.67 -11.76
CA GLY A 218 16.79 10.79 -11.51
C GLY A 218 16.00 10.38 -12.75
N CYS A 219 14.88 9.69 -12.53
CA CYS A 219 13.91 9.42 -13.58
C CYS A 219 13.12 10.70 -13.91
N SER A 220 12.69 10.88 -15.17
CA SER A 220 12.10 12.14 -15.65
C SER A 220 10.87 12.61 -14.91
N PHE A 221 10.11 11.68 -14.33
CA PHE A 221 8.80 11.91 -13.71
C PHE A 221 8.81 11.79 -12.18
N CYS A 222 9.92 11.33 -11.60
CA CYS A 222 9.97 10.97 -10.19
C CYS A 222 10.32 12.17 -9.31
N THR A 223 9.64 12.30 -8.18
CA THR A 223 9.88 13.34 -7.18
C THR A 223 10.87 12.92 -6.10
N GLU A 224 11.15 11.63 -5.93
CA GLU A 224 12.05 11.14 -4.90
C GLU A 224 13.48 11.73 -4.96
N PRO A 225 14.07 11.93 -6.15
CA PRO A 225 15.36 12.61 -6.26
C PRO A 225 15.38 14.05 -5.76
N LEU A 226 14.22 14.70 -5.58
CA LEU A 226 14.12 16.05 -5.01
C LEU A 226 14.45 16.09 -3.51
N HIS A 227 14.43 14.94 -2.83
CA HIS A 227 14.88 14.78 -1.45
C HIS A 227 16.40 14.59 -1.34
N GLY A 228 17.15 14.59 -2.47
CA GLY A 228 18.60 14.40 -2.49
C GLY A 228 19.01 12.92 -2.44
N THR A 229 20.22 12.69 -1.92
CA THR A 229 20.76 11.34 -1.69
C THR A 229 20.04 10.66 -0.52
N PRO A 230 20.08 9.31 -0.43
CA PRO A 230 19.43 8.58 0.66
C PRO A 230 19.89 9.03 2.04
N ASP A 231 18.94 9.37 2.89
CA ASP A 231 19.13 9.61 4.32
C ASP A 231 18.33 8.58 5.10
N PHE A 232 19.02 7.76 5.90
CA PHE A 232 18.48 6.58 6.54
C PHE A 232 18.10 6.84 7.99
N ARG A 233 16.87 6.45 8.36
CA ARG A 233 16.51 6.32 9.77
C ARG A 233 17.34 5.22 10.41
N SER A 234 17.75 5.42 11.65
CA SER A 234 18.45 4.40 12.43
C SER A 234 17.55 3.21 12.75
N VAL A 235 18.14 2.00 12.78
CA VAL A 235 17.42 0.79 13.22
C VAL A 235 16.75 1.00 14.58
N SER A 236 17.43 1.69 15.52
CA SER A 236 16.87 1.97 16.85
C SER A 236 15.65 2.90 16.81
N GLY A 237 15.63 3.90 15.90
CA GLY A 237 14.48 4.81 15.73
C GLY A 237 13.28 4.06 15.17
N ILE A 238 13.46 3.27 14.12
CA ILE A 238 12.41 2.42 13.54
C ILE A 238 11.90 1.41 14.58
N THR A 239 12.80 0.76 15.31
CA THR A 239 12.44 -0.21 16.35
C THR A 239 11.60 0.42 17.47
N LYS A 240 11.91 1.65 17.89
CA LYS A 240 11.11 2.39 18.89
C LYS A 240 9.70 2.69 18.37
N GLU A 241 9.57 3.10 17.11
CA GLU A 241 8.26 3.32 16.49
C GLU A 241 7.45 2.03 16.44
N ILE A 242 8.04 0.91 15.96
CA ILE A 242 7.39 -0.40 15.91
C ILE A 242 6.96 -0.84 17.32
N ALA A 243 7.81 -0.69 18.33
CA ALA A 243 7.47 -1.04 19.71
C ALA A 243 6.29 -0.22 20.25
N ALA A 244 6.26 1.09 19.96
CA ALA A 244 5.17 1.97 20.36
C ALA A 244 3.86 1.61 19.65
N LEU A 245 3.90 1.35 18.33
CA LEU A 245 2.76 0.89 17.54
C LEU A 245 2.25 -0.47 18.04
N TYR A 246 3.15 -1.41 18.30
CA TYR A 246 2.79 -2.72 18.85
C TYR A 246 2.16 -2.62 20.22
N SER A 247 2.68 -1.75 21.10
CA SER A 247 2.09 -1.46 22.42
C SER A 247 0.71 -0.82 22.30
N ALA A 248 0.45 -0.03 21.24
CA ALA A 248 -0.85 0.50 20.90
C ALA A 248 -1.75 -0.49 20.15
N GLY A 249 -1.38 -1.78 20.04
CA GLY A 249 -2.20 -2.85 19.47
C GLY A 249 -2.00 -3.12 17.96
N ALA A 250 -1.05 -2.47 17.29
CA ALA A 250 -0.75 -2.77 15.89
C ALA A 250 -0.07 -4.13 15.75
N LEU A 251 -0.55 -4.94 14.80
CA LEU A 251 0.01 -6.25 14.49
C LEU A 251 0.50 -6.38 13.05
N ASN A 252 0.24 -5.36 12.22
CA ASN A 252 0.53 -5.43 10.79
C ASN A 252 1.34 -4.20 10.38
N PHE A 253 2.48 -4.43 9.75
CA PHE A 253 3.44 -3.39 9.39
C PHE A 253 3.89 -3.53 7.94
N ARG A 254 4.16 -2.38 7.31
CA ARG A 254 4.83 -2.30 6.03
C ARG A 254 6.03 -1.38 6.15
N LEU A 255 7.22 -1.90 5.88
CA LEU A 255 8.45 -1.10 5.80
C LEU A 255 8.51 -0.47 4.41
N GLY A 256 8.15 0.79 4.33
CA GLY A 256 7.86 1.47 3.09
C GLY A 256 8.46 2.86 2.96
N ARG A 257 7.90 3.62 2.01
CA ARG A 257 8.23 5.01 1.70
C ARG A 257 9.68 5.25 1.29
N GLN A 258 10.30 4.23 0.69
CA GLN A 258 11.65 4.30 0.14
C GLN A 258 11.68 3.82 -1.32
N PRO A 259 12.64 4.28 -2.13
CA PRO A 259 12.76 3.85 -3.53
C PRO A 259 13.37 2.46 -3.70
N ASP A 260 14.12 1.96 -2.70
CA ASP A 260 14.84 0.69 -2.76
C ASP A 260 15.29 0.20 -1.38
N LEU A 261 14.57 -0.74 -0.80
CA LEU A 261 14.88 -1.28 0.53
C LEU A 261 16.24 -2.02 0.58
N LEU A 262 16.72 -2.56 -0.55
CA LEU A 262 17.98 -3.31 -0.58
C LEU A 262 19.18 -2.48 -0.16
N ILE A 263 19.15 -1.17 -0.42
CA ILE A 263 20.25 -0.25 -0.07
C ILE A 263 20.14 0.32 1.34
N TYR A 264 19.15 -0.10 2.15
CA TYR A 264 19.00 0.43 3.51
C TYR A 264 20.30 0.31 4.31
N GLY A 265 20.74 1.45 4.84
CA GLY A 265 21.96 1.53 5.66
C GLY A 265 23.27 1.28 4.89
N THR A 266 23.27 1.41 3.55
CA THR A 266 24.50 1.43 2.78
C THR A 266 25.37 2.63 3.16
N LYS A 267 26.67 2.49 2.99
CA LYS A 267 27.64 3.59 3.15
C LYS A 267 28.08 4.18 1.82
N ASP A 268 27.70 3.52 0.72
CA ASP A 268 28.05 3.99 -0.62
C ASP A 268 27.23 5.23 -0.98
N GLN A 269 27.94 6.27 -1.47
CA GLN A 269 27.34 7.54 -1.86
C GLN A 269 27.41 7.77 -3.38
N ASN A 270 27.34 6.71 -4.16
CA ASN A 270 27.30 6.76 -5.62
C ASN A 270 25.86 6.58 -6.15
N GLU A 271 25.68 6.71 -7.47
CA GLU A 271 24.36 6.60 -8.12
C GLU A 271 23.80 5.17 -8.18
N ALA A 272 24.64 4.15 -7.94
CA ALA A 272 24.28 2.73 -7.93
C ALA A 272 24.93 2.03 -6.72
N PRO A 273 24.53 2.37 -5.48
CA PRO A 273 25.15 1.86 -4.28
C PRO A 273 24.91 0.37 -4.09
N ALA A 274 25.90 -0.32 -3.50
CA ALA A 274 25.75 -1.71 -3.14
C ALA A 274 24.76 -1.89 -1.97
N PRO A 275 23.97 -2.95 -1.95
CA PRO A 275 23.16 -3.35 -0.80
C PRO A 275 23.99 -3.52 0.47
N ASN A 276 23.34 -3.33 1.63
CA ASN A 276 23.93 -3.66 2.92
C ASN A 276 23.13 -4.79 3.60
N PRO A 277 23.37 -6.07 3.25
CA PRO A 277 22.60 -7.20 3.78
C PRO A 277 22.59 -7.27 5.31
N GLY A 278 23.71 -6.90 5.93
CA GLY A 278 23.83 -6.88 7.39
C GLY A 278 22.94 -5.82 8.04
N ALA A 279 22.75 -4.65 7.41
CA ALA A 279 21.84 -3.61 7.91
C ALA A 279 20.37 -4.04 7.71
N VAL A 280 20.03 -4.60 6.55
CA VAL A 280 18.70 -5.14 6.26
C VAL A 280 18.35 -6.23 7.28
N ARG A 281 19.22 -7.21 7.49
CA ARG A 281 19.03 -8.28 8.48
C ARG A 281 18.79 -7.71 9.88
N ARG A 282 19.63 -6.78 10.33
CA ARG A 282 19.46 -6.15 11.66
C ARG A 282 18.13 -5.42 11.78
N LEU A 283 17.68 -4.72 10.74
CA LEU A 283 16.41 -4.05 10.73
C LEU A 283 15.26 -5.03 10.99
N PHE A 284 15.17 -6.08 10.18
CA PHE A 284 14.10 -7.08 10.29
C PHE A 284 14.13 -7.85 11.61
N GLN A 285 15.31 -8.26 12.08
CA GLN A 285 15.47 -8.89 13.40
C GLN A 285 14.97 -7.97 14.53
N SER A 286 15.30 -6.68 14.46
CA SER A 286 14.88 -5.71 15.46
C SER A 286 13.36 -5.47 15.45
N VAL A 287 12.75 -5.45 14.26
CA VAL A 287 11.29 -5.36 14.10
C VAL A 287 10.61 -6.59 14.73
N ARG A 288 11.09 -7.82 14.42
CA ARG A 288 10.53 -9.04 15.02
C ARG A 288 10.68 -9.07 16.55
N LYS A 289 11.79 -8.56 17.07
CA LYS A 289 12.00 -8.46 18.51
C LYS A 289 11.07 -7.42 19.15
N ALA A 290 10.81 -6.30 18.50
CA ALA A 290 9.92 -5.24 18.99
C ALA A 290 8.44 -5.63 18.92
N ALA A 291 8.05 -6.45 17.97
CA ALA A 291 6.67 -6.89 17.75
C ALA A 291 6.63 -8.43 17.56
N PRO A 292 6.83 -9.23 18.62
CA PRO A 292 7.00 -10.69 18.52
C PRO A 292 5.75 -11.42 17.98
N ALA A 293 4.55 -10.90 18.21
CA ALA A 293 3.29 -11.48 17.73
C ALA A 293 2.73 -10.78 16.47
N LEU A 294 3.56 -10.04 15.73
CA LEU A 294 3.13 -9.43 14.48
C LEU A 294 2.59 -10.48 13.50
N LYS A 295 1.54 -10.10 12.74
CA LYS A 295 0.87 -10.97 11.78
C LYS A 295 1.26 -10.65 10.33
N VAL A 296 1.57 -9.40 10.03
CA VAL A 296 2.03 -8.97 8.72
C VAL A 296 3.28 -8.10 8.87
N LEU A 297 4.31 -8.45 8.14
CA LEU A 297 5.50 -7.65 7.95
C LEU A 297 5.87 -7.71 6.47
N HIS A 298 5.54 -6.66 5.74
CA HIS A 298 5.75 -6.55 4.32
C HIS A 298 6.70 -5.40 3.98
N ILE A 299 7.22 -5.42 2.76
CA ILE A 299 8.06 -4.37 2.20
C ILE A 299 7.33 -3.57 1.14
N ASP A 300 7.95 -2.50 0.67
CA ASP A 300 7.52 -1.73 -0.48
C ASP A 300 8.45 -1.94 -1.69
N ASN A 301 9.12 -0.89 -2.13
CA ASN A 301 9.91 -0.92 -3.36
C ASN A 301 11.28 -1.58 -3.16
N ILE A 302 11.70 -2.31 -4.19
CA ILE A 302 13.09 -2.66 -4.45
C ILE A 302 13.48 -2.22 -5.87
N ASN A 303 14.77 -1.94 -6.08
CA ASN A 303 15.25 -1.49 -7.37
C ASN A 303 15.85 -2.67 -8.15
N PRO A 304 15.29 -3.06 -9.32
CA PRO A 304 15.82 -4.17 -10.10
C PRO A 304 17.24 -3.92 -10.63
N ALA A 305 17.64 -2.65 -10.80
CA ALA A 305 19.01 -2.31 -11.18
C ALA A 305 20.02 -2.58 -10.05
N THR A 306 19.61 -2.45 -8.79
CA THR A 306 20.45 -2.83 -7.64
C THR A 306 20.76 -4.32 -7.65
N ILE A 307 19.75 -5.15 -7.97
CA ILE A 307 19.90 -6.60 -8.12
C ILE A 307 20.89 -6.92 -9.26
N LEU A 308 20.75 -6.25 -10.41
CA LEU A 308 21.61 -6.48 -11.57
C LEU A 308 23.06 -6.07 -11.31
N ASN A 309 23.26 -4.91 -10.67
CA ASN A 309 24.59 -4.35 -10.45
C ASN A 309 25.35 -5.05 -9.30
N HIS A 310 24.65 -5.60 -8.34
CA HIS A 310 25.23 -6.19 -7.12
C HIS A 310 24.52 -7.51 -6.76
N PRO A 311 24.58 -8.54 -7.62
CA PRO A 311 23.74 -9.73 -7.49
C PRO A 311 23.94 -10.47 -6.16
N ASP A 312 25.17 -10.69 -5.72
CA ASP A 312 25.47 -11.45 -4.51
C ASP A 312 24.94 -10.74 -3.25
N ALA A 313 25.21 -9.43 -3.13
CA ALA A 313 24.75 -8.65 -1.99
C ALA A 313 23.21 -8.48 -2.00
N ALA A 314 22.60 -8.37 -3.18
CA ALA A 314 21.16 -8.30 -3.33
C ALA A 314 20.49 -9.64 -2.95
N GLU A 315 21.08 -10.77 -3.34
CA GLU A 315 20.61 -12.11 -2.97
C GLU A 315 20.63 -12.29 -1.45
N GLU A 316 21.73 -11.93 -0.77
CA GLU A 316 21.82 -11.99 0.68
C GLU A 316 20.80 -11.09 1.38
N ALA A 317 20.56 -9.88 0.87
CA ALA A 317 19.56 -8.96 1.41
C ALA A 317 18.14 -9.51 1.23
N LEU A 318 17.81 -10.06 0.05
CA LEU A 318 16.53 -10.70 -0.24
C LEU A 318 16.29 -11.93 0.65
N LYS A 319 17.31 -12.78 0.85
CA LYS A 319 17.24 -13.91 1.78
C LYS A 319 16.96 -13.45 3.22
N ALA A 320 17.59 -12.36 3.65
CA ALA A 320 17.32 -11.77 4.96
C ALA A 320 15.88 -11.25 5.08
N ILE A 321 15.34 -10.64 4.03
CA ILE A 321 13.93 -10.22 4.00
C ILE A 321 13.01 -11.43 4.13
N VAL A 322 13.19 -12.45 3.29
CA VAL A 322 12.34 -13.66 3.26
C VAL A 322 12.41 -14.46 4.59
N GLU A 323 13.52 -14.43 5.29
CA GLU A 323 13.67 -15.08 6.60
C GLU A 323 12.80 -14.46 7.70
N TYR A 324 12.55 -13.13 7.64
CA TYR A 324 11.90 -12.41 8.74
C TYR A 324 10.54 -11.81 8.38
N HIS A 325 10.21 -11.59 7.11
CA HIS A 325 8.93 -11.07 6.68
C HIS A 325 7.80 -12.10 6.82
N THR A 326 6.61 -11.78 6.32
CA THR A 326 5.47 -12.73 6.26
C THR A 326 5.09 -13.02 4.81
N PRO A 327 4.60 -14.24 4.52
CA PRO A 327 4.24 -14.65 3.16
C PRO A 327 3.15 -13.77 2.53
N GLY A 328 3.16 -13.67 1.20
CA GLY A 328 2.24 -12.84 0.43
C GLY A 328 2.75 -11.44 0.14
N ASP A 329 4.02 -11.20 0.44
CA ASP A 329 4.70 -9.93 0.21
C ASP A 329 5.05 -9.69 -1.26
N VAL A 330 5.22 -8.43 -1.64
CA VAL A 330 5.47 -8.00 -3.01
C VAL A 330 6.64 -7.03 -3.06
N ALA A 331 7.72 -7.45 -3.67
CA ALA A 331 8.85 -6.60 -4.03
C ALA A 331 8.46 -5.73 -5.25
N ALA A 332 7.99 -4.52 -5.01
CA ALA A 332 7.56 -3.63 -6.09
C ALA A 332 8.76 -3.06 -6.85
N MET A 333 8.84 -3.32 -8.15
CA MET A 333 9.93 -2.92 -9.04
C MET A 333 9.45 -1.85 -10.03
N GLY A 334 10.07 -0.68 -10.01
CA GLY A 334 9.90 0.34 -11.03
C GLY A 334 10.70 -0.02 -12.29
N VAL A 335 10.09 -0.70 -13.25
CA VAL A 335 10.65 -1.00 -14.58
C VAL A 335 10.37 0.15 -15.55
N GLU A 336 9.17 0.65 -15.50
CA GLU A 336 8.58 1.79 -16.20
C GLU A 336 8.42 1.58 -17.70
N SER A 337 9.41 1.02 -18.39
CA SER A 337 9.34 0.68 -19.83
C SER A 337 10.35 -0.40 -20.20
N ALA A 338 10.00 -1.22 -21.19
CA ALA A 338 10.89 -2.15 -21.89
C ALA A 338 11.43 -1.57 -23.21
N ASP A 339 10.99 -0.37 -23.62
CA ASP A 339 11.44 0.29 -24.86
C ASP A 339 12.77 1.02 -24.61
N PRO A 340 13.86 0.65 -25.32
CA PRO A 340 15.18 1.27 -25.14
C PRO A 340 15.20 2.79 -25.33
N GLU A 341 14.39 3.32 -26.25
CA GLU A 341 14.33 4.76 -26.49
C GLU A 341 13.65 5.50 -25.34
N VAL A 342 12.58 4.93 -24.78
CA VAL A 342 11.93 5.48 -23.57
C VAL A 342 12.88 5.39 -22.38
N ILE A 343 13.57 4.26 -22.19
CA ILE A 343 14.56 4.07 -21.13
C ILE A 343 15.62 5.17 -21.17
N ARG A 344 16.22 5.38 -22.34
CA ARG A 344 17.28 6.38 -22.53
C ARG A 344 16.77 7.82 -22.29
N LYS A 345 15.63 8.20 -22.88
CA LYS A 345 15.10 9.58 -22.78
C LYS A 345 14.66 9.97 -21.37
N ASN A 346 14.24 8.99 -20.60
CA ASN A 346 13.72 9.22 -19.26
C ASN A 346 14.72 8.89 -18.14
N ASN A 347 15.96 8.56 -18.50
CA ASN A 347 16.99 8.15 -17.56
C ASN A 347 16.48 7.02 -16.66
N LEU A 348 15.84 5.97 -17.25
CA LEU A 348 15.41 4.81 -16.51
C LEU A 348 16.59 3.90 -16.16
N LYS A 349 16.38 3.01 -15.21
CA LYS A 349 17.48 2.32 -14.49
C LYS A 349 17.89 1.00 -15.11
N ILE A 350 17.04 0.36 -15.95
CA ILE A 350 17.26 -1.03 -16.34
C ILE A 350 16.67 -1.34 -17.71
N TYR A 351 17.31 -2.24 -18.42
CA TYR A 351 16.86 -2.80 -19.70
C TYR A 351 16.16 -4.17 -19.49
N PRO A 352 15.40 -4.68 -20.48
CA PRO A 352 14.60 -5.90 -20.37
C PRO A 352 15.35 -7.13 -19.83
N ASP A 353 16.57 -7.40 -20.29
CA ASP A 353 17.35 -8.56 -19.82
C ASP A 353 17.67 -8.47 -18.32
N GLY A 354 18.00 -7.27 -17.84
CA GLY A 354 18.22 -7.03 -16.42
C GLY A 354 16.92 -7.17 -15.59
N VAL A 355 15.77 -6.82 -16.17
CA VAL A 355 14.45 -7.03 -15.52
C VAL A 355 14.19 -8.53 -15.36
N ILE A 356 14.42 -9.32 -16.41
CA ILE A 356 14.27 -10.78 -16.39
C ILE A 356 15.18 -11.38 -15.32
N PHE A 357 16.44 -10.96 -15.27
CA PHE A 357 17.39 -11.40 -14.24
C PHE A 357 16.90 -11.10 -12.81
N ALA A 358 16.43 -9.87 -12.57
CA ALA A 358 15.92 -9.47 -11.26
C ALA A 358 14.66 -10.26 -10.85
N ILE A 359 13.73 -10.50 -11.79
CA ILE A 359 12.55 -11.33 -11.57
C ILE A 359 12.97 -12.77 -11.23
N SER A 360 13.93 -13.33 -11.97
CA SER A 360 14.43 -14.69 -11.75
C SER A 360 15.03 -14.84 -10.35
N MET A 361 15.85 -13.90 -9.89
CA MET A 361 16.44 -13.92 -8.56
C MET A 361 15.37 -13.89 -7.46
N VAL A 362 14.40 -12.98 -7.55
CA VAL A 362 13.32 -12.91 -6.54
C VAL A 362 12.47 -14.18 -6.55
N ASN A 363 12.21 -14.78 -7.73
CA ASN A 363 11.51 -16.07 -7.81
C ASN A 363 12.32 -17.19 -7.17
N GLY A 364 13.63 -17.25 -7.42
CA GLY A 364 14.50 -18.28 -6.84
C GLY A 364 14.50 -18.28 -5.30
N ILE A 365 14.30 -17.10 -4.69
CA ILE A 365 14.34 -16.95 -3.24
C ILE A 365 12.93 -17.01 -2.60
N GLY A 366 11.93 -16.42 -3.26
CA GLY A 366 10.64 -16.12 -2.63
C GLY A 366 9.43 -16.87 -3.19
N SER A 367 9.59 -17.78 -4.16
CA SER A 367 8.46 -18.48 -4.79
C SER A 367 7.86 -19.62 -3.93
N GLU A 368 8.54 -20.07 -2.91
CA GLU A 368 8.03 -21.07 -1.97
C GLU A 368 6.80 -20.52 -1.24
N ARG A 369 5.82 -21.40 -0.98
CA ARG A 369 4.58 -21.00 -0.29
C ARG A 369 4.75 -21.06 1.20
N GLY A 370 4.33 -20.00 1.85
CA GLY A 370 4.24 -19.94 3.29
C GLY A 370 2.91 -20.47 3.84
N GLU A 371 2.78 -20.38 5.14
CA GLU A 371 1.66 -20.91 5.92
C GLU A 371 0.29 -20.36 5.53
N ASN A 372 0.22 -19.13 5.02
CA ASN A 372 -1.02 -18.49 4.56
C ASN A 372 -1.45 -18.90 3.14
N GLY A 373 -0.69 -19.79 2.47
CA GLY A 373 -0.94 -20.29 1.12
C GLY A 373 -0.39 -19.41 -0.01
N MET A 374 0.15 -18.24 0.31
CA MET A 374 0.81 -17.36 -0.67
C MET A 374 2.31 -17.67 -0.77
N PRO A 375 2.95 -17.41 -1.93
CA PRO A 375 4.41 -17.35 -1.99
C PRO A 375 4.98 -16.36 -0.99
N HIS A 376 6.18 -16.59 -0.51
CA HIS A 376 6.84 -15.69 0.44
C HIS A 376 6.99 -14.29 -0.14
N LEU A 377 7.72 -14.15 -1.25
CA LEU A 377 8.00 -12.87 -1.90
C LEU A 377 7.95 -13.03 -3.42
N LEU A 378 7.12 -12.24 -4.08
CA LEU A 378 7.10 -12.19 -5.54
C LEU A 378 7.33 -10.77 -6.05
N PRO A 379 7.90 -10.61 -7.26
CA PRO A 379 8.05 -9.30 -7.88
C PRO A 379 6.67 -8.71 -8.24
N GLY A 380 6.58 -7.39 -8.10
CA GLY A 380 5.51 -6.58 -8.66
C GLY A 380 6.09 -5.61 -9.68
N ILE A 381 5.57 -5.55 -10.89
CA ILE A 381 6.11 -4.73 -11.96
C ILE A 381 5.27 -3.48 -12.19
N ASN A 382 5.91 -2.32 -12.22
CA ASN A 382 5.28 -1.06 -12.55
C ASN A 382 5.73 -0.60 -13.95
N PHE A 383 4.76 -0.25 -14.81
CA PHE A 383 4.96 0.42 -16.09
C PHE A 383 4.29 1.79 -16.07
N VAL A 384 4.99 2.80 -16.62
CA VAL A 384 4.49 4.17 -16.75
C VAL A 384 4.42 4.55 -18.22
N TYR A 385 3.26 5.03 -18.65
CA TYR A 385 2.94 5.41 -20.01
C TYR A 385 2.77 6.92 -20.16
N GLY A 386 3.02 7.45 -21.36
CA GLY A 386 3.00 8.88 -21.63
C GLY A 386 4.37 9.54 -21.47
N LEU A 387 5.43 8.75 -21.40
CA LEU A 387 6.80 9.22 -21.23
C LEU A 387 7.43 9.69 -22.57
N PRO A 388 8.38 10.65 -22.56
CA PRO A 388 9.19 11.03 -23.72
C PRO A 388 9.74 9.81 -24.46
N GLY A 389 9.54 9.78 -25.78
CA GLY A 389 9.98 8.68 -26.64
C GLY A 389 8.94 7.57 -26.84
N GLU A 390 7.81 7.60 -26.13
CA GLU A 390 6.77 6.60 -26.27
C GLU A 390 6.17 6.57 -27.67
N THR A 391 6.04 5.36 -28.21
CA THR A 391 5.40 5.05 -29.49
C THR A 391 4.56 3.79 -29.36
N LYS A 392 3.91 3.34 -30.45
CA LYS A 392 3.22 2.05 -30.47
C LYS A 392 4.17 0.88 -30.11
N ARG A 393 5.43 0.93 -30.54
CA ARG A 393 6.45 -0.08 -30.21
C ARG A 393 6.68 -0.23 -28.71
N THR A 394 6.57 0.85 -27.94
CA THR A 394 6.70 0.82 -26.48
C THR A 394 5.67 -0.13 -25.83
N TYR A 395 4.43 -0.08 -26.31
CA TYR A 395 3.36 -0.95 -25.82
C TYR A 395 3.58 -2.42 -26.20
N GLU A 396 4.09 -2.65 -27.39
CA GLU A 396 4.45 -3.99 -27.88
C GLU A 396 5.60 -4.56 -27.06
N ALA A 397 6.67 -3.79 -26.85
CA ALA A 397 7.84 -4.22 -26.08
C ALA A 397 7.49 -4.53 -24.60
N ASN A 398 6.66 -3.70 -23.96
CA ASN A 398 6.22 -3.96 -22.58
C ASN A 398 5.38 -5.24 -22.47
N LEU A 399 4.52 -5.51 -23.44
CA LEU A 399 3.71 -6.74 -23.47
C LEU A 399 4.59 -7.97 -23.73
N GLU A 400 5.52 -7.87 -24.66
CA GLU A 400 6.45 -8.94 -25.01
C GLU A 400 7.34 -9.31 -23.83
N LEU A 401 7.92 -8.34 -23.13
CA LEU A 401 8.68 -8.60 -21.90
C LEU A 401 7.88 -9.46 -20.91
N MET A 402 6.62 -9.12 -20.65
CA MET A 402 5.82 -9.85 -19.68
C MET A 402 5.34 -11.21 -20.18
N LYS A 403 5.18 -11.38 -21.49
CA LYS A 403 4.95 -12.70 -22.10
C LYS A 403 6.18 -13.60 -21.94
N ASN A 404 7.38 -13.09 -22.23
CA ASN A 404 8.62 -13.83 -22.05
C ASN A 404 8.79 -14.29 -20.60
N VAL A 405 8.52 -13.40 -19.62
CA VAL A 405 8.52 -13.77 -18.20
C VAL A 405 7.54 -14.91 -17.89
N LEU A 406 6.33 -14.86 -18.49
CA LEU A 406 5.33 -15.90 -18.33
C LEU A 406 5.79 -17.21 -19.00
N GLU A 407 6.31 -17.17 -20.22
CA GLU A 407 6.79 -18.35 -20.97
C GLU A 407 7.98 -19.03 -20.28
N MET A 408 8.87 -18.26 -19.65
CA MET A 408 9.98 -18.76 -18.83
C MET A 408 9.55 -19.41 -17.50
N GLY A 409 8.26 -19.50 -17.20
CA GLY A 409 7.75 -20.16 -16.00
C GLY A 409 7.81 -19.31 -14.73
N MET A 410 8.27 -18.06 -14.79
CA MET A 410 8.41 -17.20 -13.63
C MET A 410 7.07 -16.65 -13.15
N MET A 411 7.01 -16.27 -11.89
CA MET A 411 5.84 -15.70 -11.23
C MET A 411 6.05 -14.20 -10.98
N VAL A 412 5.02 -13.41 -11.29
CA VAL A 412 4.88 -12.00 -10.96
C VAL A 412 3.56 -11.80 -10.26
N ARG A 413 3.58 -11.21 -9.06
CA ARG A 413 2.38 -11.04 -8.25
C ARG A 413 1.45 -9.97 -8.80
N ARG A 414 2.01 -8.92 -9.40
CA ARG A 414 1.26 -7.75 -9.85
C ARG A 414 1.94 -7.08 -11.03
N ILE A 415 1.13 -6.70 -12.02
CA ILE A 415 1.55 -5.82 -13.10
C ILE A 415 0.69 -4.55 -13.01
N ASN A 416 1.34 -3.42 -12.76
CA ASN A 416 0.69 -2.15 -12.61
C ASN A 416 0.96 -1.27 -13.84
N LEU A 417 -0.11 -0.89 -14.54
CA LEU A 417 -0.06 -0.06 -15.73
C LEU A 417 -0.62 1.31 -15.40
N ARG A 418 0.22 2.33 -15.36
CA ARG A 418 -0.15 3.70 -15.01
C ARG A 418 0.18 4.66 -16.14
N GLN A 419 -0.65 5.66 -16.36
CA GLN A 419 -0.28 6.82 -17.15
C GLN A 419 0.42 7.83 -16.23
N VAL A 420 1.43 8.50 -16.75
CA VAL A 420 2.27 9.40 -15.96
C VAL A 420 1.46 10.54 -15.36
N MET A 421 1.67 10.80 -14.09
CA MET A 421 1.27 12.04 -13.41
C MET A 421 2.45 13.02 -13.50
N ILE A 422 2.16 14.23 -13.97
CA ILE A 422 3.18 15.25 -14.21
C ILE A 422 3.17 16.19 -13.03
N MET A 423 4.18 16.03 -12.19
CA MET A 423 4.34 16.83 -10.98
C MET A 423 5.27 18.03 -11.25
N PRO A 424 5.06 19.18 -10.60
CA PRO A 424 5.97 20.30 -10.67
C PRO A 424 7.37 19.88 -10.21
N SER A 425 8.38 20.62 -10.66
CA SER A 425 9.80 20.37 -10.34
C SER A 425 10.39 19.07 -10.89
N THR A 426 9.62 18.24 -11.61
CA THR A 426 10.14 17.11 -12.38
C THR A 426 10.47 17.51 -13.82
N ARG A 427 11.36 16.76 -14.50
CA ARG A 427 11.66 17.02 -15.92
C ARG A 427 10.43 16.85 -16.83
N MET A 428 9.45 16.06 -16.40
CA MET A 428 8.18 15.90 -17.10
C MET A 428 7.34 17.18 -17.14
N SER A 429 7.52 18.11 -16.21
CA SER A 429 6.74 19.35 -16.16
C SER A 429 6.89 20.20 -17.42
N SER A 430 8.09 20.22 -18.02
CA SER A 430 8.35 20.90 -19.29
C SER A 430 7.86 20.14 -20.52
N PHE A 431 7.68 18.83 -20.44
CA PHE A 431 7.22 17.99 -21.55
C PHE A 431 5.69 17.94 -21.67
N GLY A 432 4.97 17.98 -20.54
CA GLY A 432 3.52 17.97 -20.51
C GLY A 432 2.86 16.61 -20.81
N ASP A 433 1.54 16.60 -20.91
CA ASP A 433 0.69 15.40 -20.99
C ASP A 433 0.23 15.03 -22.41
N HIS A 434 0.82 15.62 -23.44
CA HIS A 434 0.37 15.44 -24.83
C HIS A 434 0.41 13.97 -25.29
N LEU A 435 1.41 13.17 -24.88
CA LEU A 435 1.47 11.75 -25.20
C LEU A 435 0.40 10.94 -24.45
N VAL A 436 0.10 11.28 -23.21
CA VAL A 436 -0.99 10.66 -22.46
C VAL A 436 -2.31 10.81 -23.22
N ARG A 437 -2.61 12.02 -23.71
CA ARG A 437 -3.81 12.28 -24.51
C ARG A 437 -3.79 11.60 -25.85
N LYS A 438 -2.68 11.71 -26.59
CA LYS A 438 -2.50 11.11 -27.93
C LYS A 438 -2.67 9.59 -27.90
N HIS A 439 -2.10 8.91 -26.90
CA HIS A 439 -2.06 7.45 -26.85
C HIS A 439 -3.16 6.85 -25.97
N ARG A 440 -4.15 7.61 -25.54
CA ARG A 440 -5.21 7.11 -24.63
C ARG A 440 -5.87 5.82 -25.10
N GLN A 441 -6.26 5.74 -26.39
CA GLN A 441 -6.91 4.55 -26.94
C GLN A 441 -5.94 3.36 -27.03
N LEU A 442 -4.69 3.63 -27.38
CA LEU A 442 -3.63 2.62 -27.43
C LEU A 442 -3.37 2.05 -26.03
N PHE A 443 -3.31 2.91 -25.00
CA PHE A 443 -3.18 2.49 -23.62
C PHE A 443 -4.33 1.58 -23.16
N LEU A 444 -5.57 1.92 -23.47
CA LEU A 444 -6.73 1.10 -23.10
C LEU A 444 -6.70 -0.28 -23.77
N LYS A 445 -6.37 -0.35 -25.08
CA LYS A 445 -6.20 -1.61 -25.81
C LYS A 445 -5.07 -2.45 -25.21
N HIS A 446 -3.93 -1.83 -24.95
CA HIS A 446 -2.79 -2.49 -24.32
C HIS A 446 -3.13 -3.02 -22.92
N LYS A 447 -3.82 -2.24 -22.11
CA LYS A 447 -4.26 -2.65 -20.76
C LYS A 447 -5.19 -3.87 -20.82
N ALA A 448 -6.06 -3.96 -21.82
CA ALA A 448 -6.90 -5.13 -22.05
C ALA A 448 -6.06 -6.35 -22.48
N ALA A 449 -5.12 -6.16 -23.42
CA ALA A 449 -4.22 -7.22 -23.87
C ALA A 449 -3.34 -7.76 -22.73
N MET A 450 -2.72 -6.88 -21.92
CA MET A 450 -1.92 -7.28 -20.77
C MET A 450 -2.74 -8.11 -19.77
N ARG A 451 -3.99 -7.72 -19.52
CA ARG A 451 -4.89 -8.44 -18.61
C ARG A 451 -5.21 -9.86 -19.10
N SER A 452 -5.60 -10.00 -20.37
CA SER A 452 -6.02 -11.30 -20.90
C SER A 452 -4.84 -12.22 -21.21
N GLN A 453 -3.71 -11.68 -21.68
CA GLN A 453 -2.59 -12.48 -22.18
C GLN A 453 -1.52 -12.73 -21.12
N VAL A 454 -1.48 -11.92 -20.03
CA VAL A 454 -0.47 -12.04 -18.99
C VAL A 454 -1.07 -12.12 -17.59
N ASP A 455 -1.89 -11.13 -17.13
CA ASP A 455 -2.37 -11.08 -15.75
C ASP A 455 -3.18 -12.34 -15.39
N GLU A 456 -4.10 -12.77 -16.24
CA GLU A 456 -4.95 -13.93 -15.96
C GLU A 456 -4.16 -15.26 -15.95
N PRO A 457 -3.31 -15.59 -16.94
CA PRO A 457 -2.44 -16.76 -16.85
C PRO A 457 -1.46 -16.72 -15.68
N MET A 458 -0.93 -15.53 -15.37
CA MET A 458 -0.03 -15.32 -14.24
C MET A 458 -0.73 -15.58 -12.90
N LEU A 459 -1.98 -15.10 -12.74
CA LEU A 459 -2.76 -15.36 -11.54
C LEU A 459 -3.03 -16.85 -11.33
N LYS A 460 -3.32 -17.60 -12.41
CA LYS A 460 -3.47 -19.06 -12.37
C LYS A 460 -2.18 -19.77 -11.91
N ARG A 461 -1.02 -19.25 -12.29
CA ARG A 461 0.29 -19.77 -11.85
C ARG A 461 0.58 -19.42 -10.39
N VAL A 462 0.35 -18.18 -9.98
CA VAL A 462 0.57 -17.72 -8.61
C VAL A 462 -0.39 -18.41 -7.65
N LEU A 463 -1.63 -18.60 -8.04
CA LEU A 463 -2.68 -19.25 -7.23
C LEU A 463 -3.37 -20.35 -8.04
N PRO A 464 -2.77 -21.52 -8.21
CA PRO A 464 -3.42 -22.66 -8.85
C PRO A 464 -4.75 -23.01 -8.17
N THR A 465 -5.66 -23.60 -8.93
CA THR A 465 -6.86 -24.23 -8.37
C THR A 465 -6.47 -25.18 -7.24
N TRP A 466 -7.28 -25.22 -6.20
CA TRP A 466 -7.08 -25.98 -4.96
C TRP A 466 -6.04 -25.40 -3.98
N THR A 467 -5.47 -24.23 -4.28
CA THR A 467 -4.66 -23.52 -3.28
C THR A 467 -5.54 -23.13 -2.09
N VAL A 468 -5.13 -23.50 -0.89
CA VAL A 468 -5.76 -23.06 0.36
C VAL A 468 -5.15 -21.72 0.76
N LEU A 469 -5.98 -20.69 0.85
CA LEU A 469 -5.60 -19.38 1.37
C LEU A 469 -6.16 -19.23 2.78
N ARG A 470 -5.32 -18.81 3.73
CA ARG A 470 -5.70 -18.71 5.15
C ARG A 470 -5.81 -17.27 5.61
N GLY A 471 -6.68 -17.06 6.60
CA GLY A 471 -6.79 -15.78 7.28
C GLY A 471 -7.37 -14.65 6.43
N LEU A 472 -8.29 -14.93 5.50
CA LEU A 472 -8.96 -13.89 4.73
C LEU A 472 -9.97 -13.14 5.59
N ARG A 473 -9.97 -11.82 5.47
CA ARG A 473 -10.98 -10.96 6.07
C ARG A 473 -12.07 -10.64 5.04
N THR A 474 -13.32 -10.90 5.39
CA THR A 474 -14.48 -10.53 4.59
C THR A 474 -14.72 -9.03 4.65
N GLU A 475 -15.02 -8.41 3.49
CA GLU A 475 -15.15 -6.95 3.36
C GLU A 475 -16.54 -6.51 2.92
N LEU A 476 -17.07 -7.13 1.88
CA LEU A 476 -18.33 -6.72 1.26
C LEU A 476 -19.07 -7.94 0.73
N ALA A 477 -20.39 -8.02 1.00
CA ALA A 477 -21.27 -9.00 0.38
C ALA A 477 -22.03 -8.33 -0.79
N GLU A 478 -21.90 -8.90 -1.98
CA GLU A 478 -22.64 -8.51 -3.19
C GLU A 478 -23.47 -9.70 -3.68
N GLY A 479 -24.76 -9.64 -3.46
CA GLY A 479 -25.65 -10.75 -3.77
C GLY A 479 -25.29 -12.00 -2.95
N ARG A 480 -24.79 -13.04 -3.62
CA ARG A 480 -24.39 -14.31 -3.02
C ARG A 480 -22.87 -14.51 -2.90
N ILE A 481 -22.10 -13.52 -3.27
CA ILE A 481 -20.64 -13.54 -3.21
C ILE A 481 -20.20 -12.61 -2.09
N THR A 482 -19.29 -13.09 -1.26
CA THR A 482 -18.61 -12.24 -0.29
C THR A 482 -17.18 -11.99 -0.78
N TRP A 483 -16.84 -10.73 -0.95
CA TRP A 483 -15.49 -10.30 -1.27
C TRP A 483 -14.63 -10.28 -0.01
N ALA A 484 -13.46 -10.88 -0.11
CA ALA A 484 -12.52 -10.99 0.99
C ALA A 484 -11.07 -10.84 0.50
N ARG A 485 -10.16 -10.50 1.40
CA ARG A 485 -8.71 -10.44 1.16
C ARG A 485 -7.93 -10.87 2.38
N GLN A 486 -6.72 -11.40 2.16
CA GLN A 486 -5.72 -11.47 3.22
C GLN A 486 -5.20 -10.07 3.51
N LEU A 487 -4.83 -9.78 4.76
CA LEU A 487 -4.10 -8.54 5.07
C LEU A 487 -2.69 -8.61 4.47
N GLY A 488 -2.24 -7.52 3.89
CA GLY A 488 -0.91 -7.45 3.31
C GLY A 488 -0.79 -6.45 2.16
N SER A 489 0.43 -6.27 1.68
CA SER A 489 0.72 -5.45 0.50
C SER A 489 0.14 -6.09 -0.74
N TYR A 490 -0.68 -5.33 -1.46
CA TYR A 490 -1.29 -5.78 -2.74
C TYR A 490 -2.02 -7.12 -2.70
N PRO A 491 -2.99 -7.34 -1.79
CA PRO A 491 -3.66 -8.61 -1.63
C PRO A 491 -4.48 -9.02 -2.87
N VAL A 492 -4.73 -10.33 -3.04
CA VAL A 492 -5.65 -10.83 -4.06
C VAL A 492 -7.08 -10.64 -3.60
N LEU A 493 -7.94 -10.15 -4.50
CA LEU A 493 -9.38 -10.13 -4.26
C LEU A 493 -9.95 -11.55 -4.45
N VAL A 494 -10.67 -12.04 -3.46
CA VAL A 494 -11.26 -13.38 -3.44
C VAL A 494 -12.78 -13.26 -3.33
N GLY A 495 -13.49 -13.84 -4.29
CA GLY A 495 -14.95 -13.96 -4.26
C GLY A 495 -15.36 -15.29 -3.64
N ILE A 496 -15.76 -15.27 -2.38
CA ILE A 496 -16.26 -16.47 -1.67
C ILE A 496 -17.69 -16.74 -2.12
N GLN A 497 -17.97 -17.96 -2.59
CA GLN A 497 -19.28 -18.37 -3.12
C GLN A 497 -20.30 -18.61 -2.00
N LYS A 498 -20.35 -17.72 -1.04
CA LYS A 498 -21.23 -17.75 0.13
C LYS A 498 -21.44 -16.34 0.66
N THR A 499 -22.65 -16.02 1.12
CA THR A 499 -22.93 -14.77 1.83
C THR A 499 -22.45 -14.88 3.27
N MET A 500 -21.57 -13.95 3.67
CA MET A 500 -20.97 -13.86 4.99
C MET A 500 -20.99 -12.40 5.48
N ALA A 501 -21.06 -12.20 6.79
CA ALA A 501 -20.96 -10.86 7.37
C ALA A 501 -19.56 -10.26 7.12
N PRO A 502 -19.43 -8.94 6.93
CA PRO A 502 -18.14 -8.26 6.87
C PRO A 502 -17.34 -8.40 8.17
N GLY A 503 -16.01 -8.42 8.07
CA GLY A 503 -15.10 -8.46 9.21
C GLY A 503 -14.80 -9.86 9.76
N LEU A 504 -15.42 -10.90 9.23
CA LEU A 504 -15.11 -12.29 9.62
C LEU A 504 -13.76 -12.72 9.03
N VAL A 505 -13.04 -13.56 9.76
CA VAL A 505 -11.83 -14.21 9.29
C VAL A 505 -12.14 -15.65 8.91
N THR A 506 -11.72 -16.07 7.72
CA THR A 506 -11.99 -17.41 7.18
C THR A 506 -10.85 -17.90 6.30
N ASP A 507 -10.68 -19.21 6.24
CA ASP A 507 -9.84 -19.88 5.28
C ASP A 507 -10.68 -20.28 4.07
N VAL A 508 -10.07 -20.33 2.88
CA VAL A 508 -10.76 -20.69 1.65
C VAL A 508 -9.89 -21.54 0.75
N VAL A 509 -10.52 -22.31 -0.15
CA VAL A 509 -9.84 -23.02 -1.24
C VAL A 509 -10.22 -22.38 -2.57
N VAL A 510 -9.21 -22.10 -3.41
CA VAL A 510 -9.39 -21.51 -4.74
C VAL A 510 -10.03 -22.53 -5.69
N VAL A 511 -11.14 -22.15 -6.33
CA VAL A 511 -11.88 -23.01 -7.25
C VAL A 511 -12.00 -22.43 -8.68
N SER A 512 -11.82 -21.13 -8.84
CA SER A 512 -11.90 -20.49 -10.15
C SER A 512 -11.07 -19.21 -10.23
N HIS A 513 -10.85 -18.71 -11.46
CA HIS A 513 -10.06 -17.51 -11.71
C HIS A 513 -10.84 -16.52 -12.56
N GLY A 514 -10.87 -15.28 -12.12
CA GLY A 514 -11.23 -14.12 -12.92
C GLY A 514 -9.98 -13.38 -13.42
N PRO A 515 -10.16 -12.27 -14.13
CA PRO A 515 -9.01 -11.52 -14.69
C PRO A 515 -8.03 -10.97 -13.63
N ARG A 516 -8.50 -10.69 -12.41
CA ARG A 516 -7.69 -10.14 -11.31
C ARG A 516 -8.18 -10.58 -9.91
N SER A 517 -9.02 -11.60 -9.87
CA SER A 517 -9.57 -12.14 -8.63
C SER A 517 -9.69 -13.65 -8.76
N VAL A 518 -9.85 -14.33 -7.66
CA VAL A 518 -10.15 -15.76 -7.63
C VAL A 518 -11.51 -16.01 -7.02
N GLY A 519 -12.20 -17.05 -7.49
CA GLY A 519 -13.37 -17.58 -6.83
C GLY A 519 -12.96 -18.70 -5.86
N ALA A 520 -13.58 -18.75 -4.70
CA ALA A 520 -13.21 -19.70 -3.66
C ALA A 520 -14.41 -20.21 -2.86
N LEU A 521 -14.20 -21.32 -2.16
CA LEU A 521 -15.11 -21.89 -1.18
C LEU A 521 -14.53 -21.81 0.22
N PRO A 522 -15.33 -21.59 1.26
CA PRO A 522 -14.86 -21.64 2.66
C PRO A 522 -14.30 -23.02 3.02
N VAL A 523 -13.29 -23.04 3.87
CA VAL A 523 -12.72 -24.26 4.46
C VAL A 523 -12.98 -24.21 5.98
N PRO A 524 -13.45 -25.33 6.58
CA PRO A 524 -13.77 -26.63 5.98
C PRO A 524 -15.01 -26.58 5.05
N ILE A 525 -15.00 -27.46 4.05
CA ILE A 525 -16.10 -27.59 3.09
C ILE A 525 -17.20 -28.44 3.73
N LYS A 526 -18.28 -27.80 4.17
CA LYS A 526 -19.42 -28.47 4.84
C LYS A 526 -20.39 -29.07 3.83
N VAL A 527 -19.99 -30.18 3.22
CA VAL A 527 -20.67 -30.78 2.06
C VAL A 527 -22.17 -31.00 2.29
N ASN A 528 -22.59 -31.36 3.51
CA ASN A 528 -24.00 -31.66 3.84
C ASN A 528 -24.88 -30.39 3.87
N SER A 529 -24.29 -29.20 4.07
CA SER A 529 -25.03 -27.92 4.14
C SER A 529 -24.83 -27.00 2.95
N MET A 530 -23.92 -27.35 1.99
CA MET A 530 -23.70 -26.53 0.79
C MET A 530 -24.95 -26.37 -0.06
N SER A 531 -25.18 -25.17 -0.54
CA SER A 531 -26.18 -24.90 -1.57
C SER A 531 -25.79 -25.51 -2.92
N LEU A 532 -26.77 -25.62 -3.83
CA LEU A 532 -26.53 -26.09 -5.20
C LEU A 532 -25.38 -25.31 -5.88
N ARG A 533 -25.37 -23.99 -5.75
CA ARG A 533 -24.36 -23.12 -6.36
C ARG A 533 -22.97 -23.26 -5.75
N GLU A 534 -22.88 -23.46 -4.45
CA GLU A 534 -21.58 -23.73 -3.80
C GLU A 534 -21.00 -25.05 -4.32
N LEU A 535 -21.84 -26.08 -4.53
CA LEU A 535 -21.41 -27.33 -5.17
C LEU A 535 -21.02 -27.13 -6.63
N GLU A 536 -21.81 -26.38 -7.41
CA GLU A 536 -21.50 -26.03 -8.81
C GLU A 536 -20.20 -25.24 -8.97
N ALA A 537 -19.76 -24.53 -7.93
CA ALA A 537 -18.49 -23.81 -7.94
C ALA A 537 -17.26 -24.74 -7.88
N ILE A 538 -17.44 -25.99 -7.46
CA ILE A 538 -16.37 -27.00 -7.49
C ILE A 538 -16.07 -27.36 -8.96
N PRO A 539 -14.84 -27.23 -9.44
CA PRO A 539 -14.46 -27.60 -10.79
C PRO A 539 -14.88 -29.02 -11.16
N GLY A 540 -15.59 -29.15 -12.27
CA GLY A 540 -16.14 -30.42 -12.75
C GLY A 540 -17.49 -30.82 -12.15
N ILE A 541 -17.97 -30.15 -11.11
CA ILE A 541 -19.30 -30.37 -10.56
C ILE A 541 -20.29 -29.42 -11.24
N GLY A 542 -20.91 -29.88 -12.33
CA GLY A 542 -22.02 -29.16 -12.96
C GLY A 542 -23.37 -29.40 -12.24
N SER A 543 -24.42 -28.72 -12.68
CA SER A 543 -25.76 -28.74 -12.04
C SER A 543 -26.32 -30.16 -11.83
N ARG A 544 -26.06 -31.09 -12.76
CA ARG A 544 -26.52 -32.48 -12.63
C ARG A 544 -25.83 -33.20 -11.46
N ARG A 545 -24.50 -33.10 -11.36
CA ARG A 545 -23.73 -33.72 -10.26
C ARG A 545 -24.06 -33.06 -8.91
N ALA A 546 -24.16 -31.73 -8.89
CA ALA A 546 -24.57 -30.99 -7.70
C ALA A 546 -25.95 -31.40 -7.18
N ALA A 547 -26.95 -31.55 -8.07
CA ALA A 547 -28.26 -32.02 -7.72
C ALA A 547 -28.23 -33.48 -7.19
N THR A 548 -27.41 -34.34 -7.76
CA THR A 548 -27.19 -35.70 -7.30
C THR A 548 -26.58 -35.71 -5.90
N LEU A 549 -25.56 -34.90 -5.65
CA LEU A 549 -24.97 -34.77 -4.32
C LEU A 549 -25.97 -34.29 -3.28
N ILE A 550 -26.83 -33.33 -3.60
CA ILE A 550 -27.87 -32.85 -2.65
C ILE A 550 -28.87 -33.94 -2.33
N ARG A 551 -29.28 -34.72 -3.32
CA ARG A 551 -30.31 -35.77 -3.15
C ARG A 551 -29.89 -36.90 -2.22
N HIS A 552 -28.56 -37.20 -2.19
CA HIS A 552 -28.03 -38.32 -1.42
C HIS A 552 -27.48 -37.91 -0.03
N ARG A 553 -27.70 -36.67 0.40
CA ARG A 553 -27.36 -36.22 1.75
C ARG A 553 -28.22 -36.91 2.81
N PRO A 554 -27.67 -37.08 4.04
CA PRO A 554 -26.35 -36.68 4.53
C PRO A 554 -25.24 -37.70 4.18
N TYR A 555 -24.02 -37.21 3.91
CA TYR A 555 -22.82 -38.00 3.77
C TYR A 555 -22.08 -38.10 5.11
N ARG A 556 -21.55 -39.28 5.44
CA ARG A 556 -20.83 -39.55 6.70
C ARG A 556 -19.32 -39.62 6.52
N ASN A 557 -18.88 -39.93 5.32
CA ASN A 557 -17.45 -40.09 4.98
C ASN A 557 -17.16 -39.85 3.49
N ALA A 558 -15.87 -39.91 3.15
CA ALA A 558 -15.39 -39.67 1.79
C ALA A 558 -15.88 -40.75 0.78
N ASP A 559 -16.05 -41.99 1.20
CA ASP A 559 -16.44 -43.08 0.30
C ASP A 559 -17.90 -42.94 -0.13
N GLU A 560 -18.77 -42.53 0.78
CA GLU A 560 -20.19 -42.28 0.47
C GLU A 560 -20.34 -41.15 -0.58
N ILE A 561 -19.55 -40.06 -0.46
CA ILE A 561 -19.65 -38.96 -1.43
C ILE A 561 -19.05 -39.35 -2.79
N ARG A 562 -17.96 -40.14 -2.79
CA ARG A 562 -17.36 -40.67 -4.02
C ARG A 562 -18.32 -41.60 -4.77
N ALA A 563 -19.03 -42.47 -4.06
CA ALA A 563 -20.02 -43.38 -4.64
C ALA A 563 -21.22 -42.65 -5.28
N GLY A 564 -21.47 -41.41 -4.86
CA GLY A 564 -22.53 -40.56 -5.42
C GLY A 564 -22.15 -39.82 -6.73
N LEU A 565 -20.92 -39.97 -7.20
CA LEU A 565 -20.42 -39.28 -8.39
C LEU A 565 -20.06 -40.27 -9.50
N ASP A 566 -20.37 -39.91 -10.74
CA ASP A 566 -19.93 -40.62 -11.96
C ASP A 566 -18.42 -40.50 -12.21
N ASP A 567 -17.76 -39.49 -11.64
CA ASP A 567 -16.32 -39.30 -11.62
C ASP A 567 -15.85 -38.96 -10.20
N PRO A 568 -15.46 -39.95 -9.40
CA PRO A 568 -15.01 -39.76 -8.04
C PRO A 568 -13.74 -38.92 -7.91
N SER A 569 -12.88 -38.86 -8.95
CA SER A 569 -11.61 -38.15 -8.93
C SER A 569 -11.76 -36.63 -8.79
N LEU A 570 -12.92 -36.09 -9.11
CA LEU A 570 -13.22 -34.66 -9.01
C LEU A 570 -13.08 -34.10 -7.58
N LEU A 571 -13.19 -34.97 -6.56
CA LEU A 571 -13.08 -34.56 -5.16
C LEU A 571 -11.71 -34.88 -4.55
N ASP A 572 -10.85 -35.62 -5.21
CA ASP A 572 -9.58 -36.07 -4.62
C ASP A 572 -8.70 -34.92 -4.13
N ALA A 573 -8.68 -33.81 -4.84
CA ALA A 573 -7.90 -32.63 -4.48
C ALA A 573 -8.40 -31.89 -3.23
N ILE A 574 -9.67 -32.07 -2.86
CA ILE A 574 -10.32 -31.35 -1.74
C ILE A 574 -10.90 -32.26 -0.67
N ILE A 575 -10.80 -33.59 -0.84
CA ILE A 575 -11.43 -34.55 0.07
C ILE A 575 -11.01 -34.37 1.53
N GLN A 576 -9.75 -33.98 1.76
CA GLN A 576 -9.20 -33.69 3.09
C GLN A 576 -9.74 -32.37 3.68
N LEU A 577 -10.36 -31.50 2.86
CA LEU A 577 -10.93 -30.23 3.27
C LEU A 577 -12.44 -30.36 3.56
N ILE A 578 -13.02 -31.54 3.29
CA ILE A 578 -14.46 -31.80 3.47
C ILE A 578 -14.75 -32.19 4.91
N GLU A 579 -15.76 -31.56 5.47
CA GLU A 579 -16.34 -31.87 6.77
C GLU A 579 -17.74 -32.49 6.55
N PHE A 580 -17.99 -33.61 7.23
CA PHE A 580 -19.22 -34.41 7.10
C PHE A 580 -20.23 -34.15 8.20
N THR A 581 -20.08 -33.05 8.98
CA THR A 581 -21.02 -32.61 10.02
C THR A 581 -22.25 -31.92 9.47
#